data_074ebd964bb8715a4d51b5dfab0b6b3f
#
_entry.id   074ebd964bb8715a4d51b5dfab0b6b3f
#
_cell.length_a   1.000
_cell.length_b   1.000
_cell.length_c   1.000
_cell.angle_alpha   90.00
_cell.angle_beta   90.00
_cell.angle_gamma   90.00
#
_symmetry.space_group_name_H-M   'P 1'
#
loop_
_entity.id
_entity.type
_entity.pdbx_description
1 polymer ?
#
loop_
_entity_poly.entity_id
_entity_poly.type
_entity_poly.pdbx_seq_one_letter_code
_entity_poly.pdbx_strand_id
1 'polypeptide(L)'
;MPTKVLLQTNMGDITIELRNDMPITTSNFKNLVQKGTYNNTIFHRVIKGFMIQGGDPTGTGYGDPSIPDIKDEFTPNNRNDRGTIAMANAGPNTGSSQFFINLVNNNFLDLKHPAFGKVISGMDLVDKIAGVKTDSNDKPLQNVKMISASVLP
;
A
#
# COMPACT_ATOMS: atom_id res chain seq x y z
N MET A 1 17.34 1.63 -13.32
CA MET A 1 16.78 0.39 -12.76
C MET A 1 15.64 0.73 -11.81
N PRO A 2 14.47 0.13 -11.96
CA PRO A 2 13.38 0.36 -11.03
C PRO A 2 13.72 -0.12 -9.62
N THR A 3 13.28 0.63 -8.63
CA THR A 3 13.42 0.22 -7.24
C THR A 3 12.39 -0.87 -6.92
N LYS A 4 12.83 -1.91 -6.25
CA LYS A 4 11.97 -2.99 -5.78
C LYS A 4 11.93 -3.02 -4.28
N VAL A 5 10.75 -3.32 -3.72
CA VAL A 5 10.54 -3.40 -2.26
C VAL A 5 9.94 -4.76 -1.94
N LEU A 6 10.52 -5.44 -0.96
CA LEU A 6 10.00 -6.70 -0.43
C LEU A 6 9.16 -6.42 0.81
N LEU A 7 7.90 -6.85 0.78
CA LEU A 7 7.01 -6.83 1.93
C LEU A 7 6.89 -8.27 2.46
N GLN A 8 7.46 -8.52 3.64
CA GLN A 8 7.37 -9.84 4.28
C GLN A 8 6.21 -9.83 5.27
N THR A 9 5.18 -10.58 4.95
CA THR A 9 3.99 -10.68 5.80
C THR A 9 3.95 -12.02 6.53
N ASN A 10 3.13 -12.11 7.57
CA ASN A 10 2.91 -13.38 8.26
C ASN A 10 2.13 -14.41 7.41
N MET A 11 1.73 -14.05 6.20
CA MET A 11 1.11 -14.96 5.23
C MET A 11 2.01 -15.26 4.03
N GLY A 12 3.17 -14.59 3.92
CA GLY A 12 4.15 -14.77 2.84
C GLY A 12 4.64 -13.44 2.29
N ASP A 13 5.40 -13.50 1.19
CA ASP A 13 6.14 -12.36 0.65
C ASP A 13 5.43 -11.74 -0.56
N ILE A 14 5.49 -10.42 -0.63
CA ILE A 14 4.99 -9.62 -1.75
C ILE A 14 6.15 -8.75 -2.22
N THR A 15 6.46 -8.77 -3.53
CA THR A 15 7.48 -7.89 -4.10
C THR A 15 6.80 -6.84 -4.98
N ILE A 16 7.16 -5.58 -4.75
CA ILE A 16 6.62 -4.42 -5.44
C ILE A 16 7.74 -3.75 -6.24
N GLU A 17 7.44 -3.36 -7.47
CA GLU A 17 8.31 -2.52 -8.29
C GLU A 17 7.75 -1.10 -8.28
N LEU A 18 8.56 -0.13 -7.87
CA LEU A 18 8.17 1.26 -7.83
C LEU A 18 8.34 1.93 -9.20
N ARG A 19 7.47 2.89 -9.50
CA ARG A 19 7.61 3.71 -10.71
C ARG A 19 8.79 4.67 -10.56
N ASN A 20 9.34 5.10 -11.69
CA ASN A 20 10.47 6.05 -11.72
C ASN A 20 10.04 7.46 -12.14
N ASP A 21 8.75 7.70 -12.36
CA ASP A 21 8.20 8.97 -12.80
C ASP A 21 7.32 9.67 -11.75
N MET A 22 7.41 9.21 -10.49
CA MET A 22 6.67 9.78 -9.35
C MET A 22 7.63 9.98 -8.17
N PRO A 23 8.60 10.89 -8.29
CA PRO A 23 9.69 10.98 -7.31
C PRO A 23 9.25 11.37 -5.90
N ILE A 24 8.22 12.20 -5.74
CA ILE A 24 7.72 12.57 -4.40
C ILE A 24 7.13 11.35 -3.69
N THR A 25 6.26 10.64 -4.38
CA THR A 25 5.54 9.50 -3.81
C THR A 25 6.48 8.32 -3.55
N THR A 26 7.30 7.95 -4.52
CA THR A 26 8.20 6.81 -4.38
C THR A 26 9.32 7.08 -3.40
N SER A 27 9.86 8.31 -3.34
CA SER A 27 10.86 8.68 -2.33
C SER A 27 10.29 8.61 -0.93
N ASN A 28 9.06 9.10 -0.73
CA ASN A 28 8.39 9.01 0.56
C ASN A 28 8.24 7.54 1.00
N PHE A 29 7.70 6.71 0.12
CA PHE A 29 7.51 5.29 0.42
C PHE A 29 8.83 4.60 0.73
N LYS A 30 9.86 4.81 -0.11
CA LYS A 30 11.19 4.24 0.09
C LYS A 30 11.80 4.69 1.41
N ASN A 31 11.69 5.96 1.76
CA ASN A 31 12.21 6.49 3.02
C ASN A 31 11.51 5.86 4.23
N LEU A 32 10.20 5.69 4.18
CA LEU A 32 9.44 5.04 5.25
C LEU A 32 9.81 3.56 5.39
N VAL A 33 10.03 2.88 4.27
CA VAL A 33 10.54 1.50 4.27
C VAL A 33 11.89 1.44 4.96
N GLN A 34 12.82 2.31 4.59
CA GLN A 34 14.19 2.30 5.12
C GLN A 34 14.25 2.70 6.60
N LYS A 35 13.32 3.51 7.07
CA LYS A 35 13.21 3.88 8.49
C LYS A 35 12.59 2.79 9.35
N GLY A 36 12.05 1.73 8.74
CA GLY A 36 11.35 0.68 9.46
C GLY A 36 9.93 1.03 9.87
N THR A 37 9.35 2.09 9.29
CA THR A 37 8.01 2.56 9.65
C THR A 37 6.95 1.49 9.44
N TYR A 38 7.08 0.68 8.40
CA TYR A 38 6.12 -0.37 8.06
C TYR A 38 6.33 -1.67 8.83
N ASN A 39 7.43 -1.82 9.55
CA ASN A 39 7.71 -3.04 10.30
C ASN A 39 6.66 -3.23 11.41
N ASN A 40 6.10 -4.43 11.48
CA ASN A 40 5.07 -4.82 12.46
C ASN A 40 3.75 -4.03 12.33
N THR A 41 3.46 -3.49 11.15
CA THR A 41 2.16 -2.88 10.86
C THR A 41 1.19 -3.90 10.29
N ILE A 42 -0.09 -3.59 10.30
CA ILE A 42 -1.13 -4.53 9.85
C ILE A 42 -1.85 -4.01 8.60
N PHE A 43 -2.46 -4.93 7.85
CA PHE A 43 -3.48 -4.59 6.87
C PHE A 43 -4.80 -4.43 7.63
N HIS A 44 -5.10 -3.20 8.02
CA HIS A 44 -6.24 -2.89 8.90
C HIS A 44 -7.57 -2.85 8.17
N ARG A 45 -7.57 -2.83 6.83
CA ARG A 45 -8.78 -2.77 6.02
C ARG A 45 -8.62 -3.68 4.81
N VAL A 46 -9.47 -4.70 4.74
CA VAL A 46 -9.43 -5.71 3.67
C VAL A 46 -10.85 -5.87 3.14
N ILE A 47 -11.05 -5.54 1.86
CA ILE A 47 -12.35 -5.65 1.20
C ILE A 47 -12.18 -6.52 -0.03
N LYS A 48 -12.70 -7.76 0.04
CA LYS A 48 -12.64 -8.72 -1.06
C LYS A 48 -13.27 -8.12 -2.31
N GLY A 49 -12.60 -8.28 -3.44
CA GLY A 49 -13.07 -7.73 -4.72
C GLY A 49 -12.82 -6.24 -4.89
N PHE A 50 -12.09 -5.61 -3.97
CA PHE A 50 -11.77 -4.19 -4.02
C PHE A 50 -10.27 -3.95 -3.79
N MET A 51 -9.81 -3.98 -2.52
CA MET A 51 -8.42 -3.69 -2.21
C MET A 51 -8.05 -4.22 -0.82
N ILE A 52 -6.73 -4.26 -0.53
CA ILE A 52 -6.20 -4.43 0.82
C ILE A 52 -5.41 -3.18 1.18
N GLN A 53 -5.63 -2.64 2.37
CA GLN A 53 -5.03 -1.39 2.82
C GLN A 53 -4.24 -1.58 4.11
N GLY A 54 -3.07 -0.99 4.16
CA GLY A 54 -2.19 -1.04 5.33
C GLY A 54 -1.25 0.14 5.37
N GLY A 55 -0.17 0.01 6.14
CA GLY A 55 0.87 1.04 6.23
C GLY A 55 0.64 2.11 7.27
N ASP A 56 -0.37 1.95 8.14
CA ASP A 56 -0.59 2.85 9.26
C ASP A 56 0.13 2.30 10.50
N PRO A 57 1.17 2.99 10.99
CA PRO A 57 1.89 2.51 12.17
C PRO A 57 1.02 2.38 13.42
N THR A 58 -0.07 3.14 13.49
CA THR A 58 -1.01 3.08 14.62
C THR A 58 -1.99 1.91 14.49
N GLY A 59 -2.17 1.36 13.28
CA GLY A 59 -3.10 0.26 13.02
C GLY A 59 -4.58 0.64 13.08
N THR A 60 -4.90 1.93 13.24
CA THR A 60 -6.28 2.40 13.43
C THR A 60 -6.97 2.81 12.13
N GLY A 61 -6.20 3.14 11.10
CA GLY A 61 -6.70 3.75 9.87
C GLY A 61 -6.69 5.26 9.88
N TYR A 62 -6.49 5.89 11.04
CA TYR A 62 -6.45 7.36 11.17
C TYR A 62 -5.07 7.93 10.86
N GLY A 63 -4.04 7.10 10.82
CA GLY A 63 -2.69 7.51 10.51
C GLY A 63 -1.91 8.03 11.71
N ASP A 64 -0.61 8.26 11.47
CA ASP A 64 0.30 8.82 12.45
C ASP A 64 0.55 10.29 12.09
N PRO A 65 0.10 11.26 12.92
CA PRO A 65 0.24 12.67 12.61
C PRO A 65 1.69 13.16 12.59
N SER A 66 2.62 12.37 13.13
CA SER A 66 4.06 12.71 13.06
C SER A 66 4.66 12.46 11.67
N ILE A 67 3.98 11.72 10.80
CA ILE A 67 4.42 11.48 9.42
C ILE A 67 3.82 12.57 8.53
N PRO A 68 4.65 13.41 7.88
CA PRO A 68 4.14 14.52 7.07
C PRO A 68 3.33 14.03 5.87
N ASP A 69 2.31 14.80 5.51
CA ASP A 69 1.58 14.60 4.26
C ASP A 69 2.48 14.97 3.07
N ILE A 70 2.24 14.31 1.95
CA ILE A 70 2.94 14.60 0.68
C ILE A 70 1.95 15.12 -0.35
N LYS A 71 2.49 15.89 -1.30
CA LYS A 71 1.72 16.38 -2.45
C LYS A 71 1.38 15.21 -3.37
N ASP A 72 0.14 15.19 -3.87
CA ASP A 72 -0.26 14.20 -4.87
C ASP A 72 0.52 14.35 -6.16
N GLU A 73 0.90 13.21 -6.74
CA GLU A 73 1.52 13.14 -8.06
C GLU A 73 0.63 12.29 -8.98
N PHE A 74 0.12 12.90 -10.05
CA PHE A 74 -0.65 12.17 -11.04
C PHE A 74 0.06 12.23 -12.38
N THR A 75 0.41 11.08 -12.91
CA THR A 75 0.90 10.97 -14.29
C THR A 75 -0.30 10.98 -15.24
N PRO A 76 -0.11 11.32 -16.54
CA PRO A 76 -1.23 11.29 -17.50
C PRO A 76 -1.94 9.94 -17.61
N ASN A 77 -1.25 8.85 -17.27
CA ASN A 77 -1.77 7.50 -17.34
C ASN A 77 -1.86 6.86 -15.94
N ASN A 78 -2.15 7.65 -14.90
CA ASN A 78 -2.35 7.11 -13.56
C ASN A 78 -3.54 6.13 -13.57
N ARG A 79 -3.30 4.88 -13.22
CA ARG A 79 -4.32 3.83 -13.25
C ARG A 79 -4.24 2.96 -11.99
N ASN A 80 -5.38 2.79 -11.36
CA ASN A 80 -5.57 1.89 -10.24
C ASN A 80 -6.03 0.51 -10.74
N ASP A 81 -5.24 -0.09 -11.61
CA ASP A 81 -5.51 -1.42 -12.14
C ASP A 81 -5.17 -2.51 -11.11
N ARG A 82 -5.73 -3.70 -11.32
CA ARG A 82 -5.38 -4.85 -10.48
C ARG A 82 -3.87 -5.02 -10.36
N GLY A 83 -3.40 -5.20 -9.12
CA GLY A 83 -1.99 -5.41 -8.81
C GLY A 83 -1.20 -4.12 -8.59
N THR A 84 -1.79 -2.94 -8.78
CA THR A 84 -1.10 -1.69 -8.46
C THR A 84 -1.18 -1.36 -6.99
N ILE A 85 -0.13 -0.70 -6.48
CA ILE A 85 -0.11 -0.11 -5.16
C ILE A 85 -0.28 1.40 -5.29
N ALA A 86 -1.17 1.96 -4.48
CA ALA A 86 -1.53 3.38 -4.54
C ALA A 86 -1.56 3.99 -3.15
N MET A 87 -1.46 5.33 -3.08
CA MET A 87 -1.53 6.05 -1.81
C MET A 87 -2.96 6.19 -1.33
N ALA A 88 -3.23 5.74 -0.11
CA ALA A 88 -4.45 6.07 0.60
C ALA A 88 -4.36 7.52 1.09
N ASN A 89 -5.51 8.21 1.13
CA ASN A 89 -5.56 9.60 1.59
C ASN A 89 -6.94 9.94 2.14
N ALA A 90 -7.03 11.13 2.74
CA ALA A 90 -8.29 11.71 3.26
C ALA A 90 -8.70 12.95 2.45
N GLY A 91 -8.36 12.98 1.18
CA GLY A 91 -8.61 14.09 0.27
C GLY A 91 -7.32 14.55 -0.44
N PRO A 92 -7.36 15.63 -1.21
CA PRO A 92 -6.19 16.09 -1.96
C PRO A 92 -4.99 16.39 -1.06
N ASN A 93 -3.81 15.92 -1.47
CA ASN A 93 -2.53 16.20 -0.82
C ASN A 93 -2.48 15.78 0.66
N THR A 94 -3.12 14.65 1.01
CA THR A 94 -3.11 14.13 2.38
C THR A 94 -2.51 12.71 2.49
N GLY A 95 -1.90 12.20 1.43
CA GLY A 95 -1.18 10.94 1.50
C GLY A 95 0.03 11.04 2.44
N SER A 96 0.29 9.99 3.22
CA SER A 96 1.46 9.96 4.10
C SER A 96 2.10 8.57 4.13
N SER A 97 1.64 7.65 4.98
CA SER A 97 2.20 6.30 5.05
C SER A 97 1.26 5.21 4.52
N GLN A 98 -0.04 5.40 4.61
CA GLN A 98 -0.99 4.36 4.24
C GLN A 98 -1.05 4.16 2.73
N PHE A 99 -1.16 2.90 2.34
CA PHE A 99 -1.27 2.49 0.94
C PHE A 99 -2.29 1.38 0.81
N PHE A 100 -2.72 1.11 -0.42
CA PHE A 100 -3.56 -0.05 -0.71
C PHE A 100 -3.07 -0.73 -1.99
N ILE A 101 -3.36 -2.04 -2.08
CA ILE A 101 -3.10 -2.82 -3.27
C ILE A 101 -4.44 -3.17 -3.90
N ASN A 102 -4.60 -2.85 -5.17
CA ASN A 102 -5.86 -3.07 -5.90
C ASN A 102 -6.02 -4.54 -6.26
N LEU A 103 -7.19 -5.09 -5.96
CA LEU A 103 -7.55 -6.49 -6.26
C LEU A 103 -8.21 -6.63 -7.63
N VAL A 104 -8.77 -5.55 -8.13
CA VAL A 104 -9.43 -5.45 -9.44
C VAL A 104 -9.08 -4.09 -10.04
N ASN A 105 -9.54 -3.83 -11.25
CA ASN A 105 -9.34 -2.52 -11.87
C ASN A 105 -10.30 -1.51 -11.22
N ASN A 106 -9.76 -0.68 -10.33
CA ASN A 106 -10.52 0.34 -9.59
C ASN A 106 -10.29 1.72 -10.22
N ASN A 107 -10.61 1.85 -11.51
CA ASN A 107 -10.28 3.05 -12.27
C ASN A 107 -11.06 4.30 -11.85
N PHE A 108 -12.13 4.14 -11.06
CA PHE A 108 -12.80 5.29 -10.44
C PHE A 108 -11.93 6.03 -9.43
N LEU A 109 -10.80 5.44 -9.02
CA LEU A 109 -9.83 6.04 -8.10
C LEU A 109 -8.71 6.80 -8.82
N ASP A 110 -8.64 6.76 -10.14
CA ASP A 110 -7.48 7.24 -10.90
C ASP A 110 -7.20 8.73 -10.74
N LEU A 111 -8.22 9.54 -10.48
CA LEU A 111 -8.06 10.98 -10.27
C LEU A 111 -7.86 11.37 -8.81
N LYS A 112 -7.87 10.41 -7.89
CA LYS A 112 -7.83 10.66 -6.43
C LYS A 112 -6.65 10.01 -5.73
N HIS A 113 -6.14 8.90 -6.27
CA HIS A 113 -5.11 8.10 -5.60
C HIS A 113 -3.95 7.83 -6.54
N PRO A 114 -2.77 8.40 -6.27
CA PRO A 114 -1.58 8.13 -7.09
C PRO A 114 -1.16 6.67 -6.97
N ALA A 115 -1.15 5.94 -8.10
CA ALA A 115 -0.67 4.57 -8.19
C ALA A 115 0.83 4.62 -8.51
N PHE A 116 1.67 4.27 -7.53
CA PHE A 116 3.11 4.51 -7.61
C PHE A 116 3.94 3.27 -7.83
N GLY A 117 3.31 2.11 -7.98
CA GLY A 117 4.02 0.86 -8.21
C GLY A 117 3.09 -0.28 -8.57
N LYS A 118 3.66 -1.47 -8.69
CA LYS A 118 2.90 -2.68 -9.00
C LYS A 118 3.51 -3.89 -8.31
N VAL A 119 2.66 -4.86 -8.00
CA VAL A 119 3.11 -6.18 -7.52
C VAL A 119 3.69 -6.95 -8.69
N ILE A 120 4.95 -7.38 -8.57
CA ILE A 120 5.63 -8.20 -9.58
C ILE A 120 5.79 -9.65 -9.13
N SER A 121 5.59 -9.93 -7.83
CA SER A 121 5.61 -11.29 -7.28
C SER A 121 4.73 -11.33 -6.04
N GLY A 122 3.95 -12.40 -5.87
CA GLY A 122 3.10 -12.59 -4.70
C GLY A 122 1.67 -12.08 -4.85
N MET A 123 1.19 -11.86 -6.08
CA MET A 123 -0.21 -11.42 -6.26
C MET A 123 -1.20 -12.49 -5.80
N ASP A 124 -0.86 -13.76 -5.93
CA ASP A 124 -1.63 -14.87 -5.38
C ASP A 124 -1.75 -14.76 -3.84
N LEU A 125 -0.70 -14.30 -3.18
CA LEU A 125 -0.72 -14.03 -1.75
C LEU A 125 -1.61 -12.85 -1.39
N VAL A 126 -1.57 -11.78 -2.20
CA VAL A 126 -2.48 -10.64 -2.02
C VAL A 126 -3.93 -11.10 -2.10
N ASP A 127 -4.24 -11.97 -3.07
CA ASP A 127 -5.58 -12.57 -3.18
C ASP A 127 -5.93 -13.43 -1.97
N LYS A 128 -4.96 -14.13 -1.40
CA LYS A 128 -5.16 -14.93 -0.19
C LYS A 128 -5.47 -14.03 1.02
N ILE A 129 -4.77 -12.93 1.16
CA ILE A 129 -5.07 -11.93 2.20
C ILE A 129 -6.49 -11.40 2.03
N ALA A 130 -6.91 -11.14 0.79
CA ALA A 130 -8.25 -10.66 0.49
C ALA A 130 -9.36 -11.60 0.94
N GLY A 131 -9.06 -12.89 1.10
CA GLY A 131 -10.03 -13.90 1.51
C GLY A 131 -10.14 -14.14 3.02
N VAL A 132 -9.38 -13.43 3.86
CA VAL A 132 -9.46 -13.63 5.31
C VAL A 132 -10.77 -13.09 5.87
N LYS A 133 -11.19 -13.65 7.02
CA LYS A 133 -12.40 -13.19 7.69
C LYS A 133 -12.15 -11.82 8.31
N THR A 134 -13.12 -10.93 8.16
CA THR A 134 -13.07 -9.55 8.66
C THR A 134 -14.26 -9.26 9.56
N ASP A 135 -14.13 -8.22 10.37
CA ASP A 135 -15.23 -7.70 11.19
C ASP A 135 -16.12 -6.73 10.39
N SER A 136 -17.08 -6.09 11.06
CA SER A 136 -18.00 -5.15 10.42
C SER A 136 -17.33 -3.89 9.89
N ASN A 137 -16.08 -3.63 10.28
CA ASN A 137 -15.27 -2.49 9.81
C ASN A 137 -14.23 -2.90 8.76
N ASP A 138 -14.37 -4.10 8.19
CA ASP A 138 -13.45 -4.66 7.20
C ASP A 138 -12.04 -4.90 7.72
N LYS A 139 -11.89 -5.02 9.03
CA LYS A 139 -10.62 -5.33 9.66
C LYS A 139 -10.49 -6.84 9.84
N PRO A 140 -9.36 -7.46 9.43
CA PRO A 140 -9.15 -8.89 9.63
C PRO A 140 -9.31 -9.29 11.12
N LEU A 141 -10.03 -10.39 11.38
CA LEU A 141 -10.23 -10.90 12.74
C LEU A 141 -8.91 -11.36 13.36
N GLN A 142 -8.03 -11.92 12.53
CA GLN A 142 -6.65 -12.22 12.92
C GLN A 142 -5.74 -11.28 12.13
N ASN A 143 -4.84 -10.62 12.82
CA ASN A 143 -3.98 -9.60 12.19
C ASN A 143 -3.17 -10.19 11.05
N VAL A 144 -3.31 -9.60 9.87
CA VAL A 144 -2.40 -9.81 8.74
C VAL A 144 -1.30 -8.77 8.92
N LYS A 145 -0.13 -9.24 9.36
CA LYS A 145 0.96 -8.35 9.76
C LYS A 145 2.03 -8.29 8.68
N MET A 146 2.45 -7.07 8.36
CA MET A 146 3.68 -6.84 7.61
C MET A 146 4.84 -6.89 8.61
N ILE A 147 5.57 -8.00 8.62
CA ILE A 147 6.66 -8.23 9.58
C ILE A 147 7.79 -7.24 9.30
N SER A 148 8.13 -7.09 8.02
CA SER A 148 9.16 -6.15 7.59
C SER A 148 8.94 -5.71 6.15
N ALA A 149 9.47 -4.54 5.84
CA ALA A 149 9.57 -4.04 4.47
C ALA A 149 11.01 -3.61 4.22
N SER A 150 11.57 -3.98 3.07
CA SER A 150 12.95 -3.66 2.74
C SER A 150 13.10 -3.32 1.26
N VAL A 151 14.00 -2.38 0.99
CA VAL A 151 14.38 -2.04 -0.39
C VAL A 151 15.38 -3.10 -0.85
N LEU A 152 15.11 -3.73 -1.99
CA LEU A 152 16.00 -4.75 -2.54
C LEU A 152 17.21 -4.11 -3.25
N PRO A 153 18.37 -4.78 -3.22
CA PRO A 153 19.58 -4.29 -3.89
C PRO A 153 19.45 -4.26 -5.42
#